data_a335976987152109224f0770f5da6d38
#
_entry.id   a335976987152109224f0770f5da6d38
#
_cell.length_a   1.000
_cell.length_b   1.000
_cell.length_c   1.000
_cell.angle_alpha   90.00
_cell.angle_beta   90.00
_cell.angle_gamma   90.00
#
_symmetry.space_group_name_H-M   'P 1'
#
loop_
_entity.id
_entity.type
_entity.pdbx_description
1 polymer ?
#
loop_
_entity_poly.entity_id
_entity_poly.type
_entity_poly.pdbx_seq_one_letter_code
_entity_poly.pdbx_strand_id
1 'polypeptide(L)'
;MPPLVSLDSTVVATTEQISAHFTGSVVILGLRVGSYYSLDEVGAFVWSLVQEPLQVSDIRDAILEEYEVEHARCESDLLALLEDLAANQLIDIESDPRI
;
A
#
# COMPACT_ATOMS: atom_id res chain seq x y z
N MET A 1 -10.52 13.56 8.78
CA MET A 1 -9.46 13.99 7.86
C MET A 1 -8.79 12.76 7.27
N PRO A 2 -8.67 12.66 5.97
CA PRO A 2 -8.01 11.50 5.39
C PRO A 2 -6.54 11.47 5.81
N PRO A 3 -5.97 10.27 5.99
CA PRO A 3 -4.56 10.17 6.34
C PRO A 3 -3.68 10.67 5.20
N LEU A 4 -2.58 11.33 5.56
CA LEU A 4 -1.61 11.82 4.59
C LEU A 4 -0.45 10.83 4.52
N VAL A 5 -0.14 10.39 3.32
CA VAL A 5 0.99 9.50 3.05
C VAL A 5 2.01 10.27 2.21
N SER A 6 3.26 10.17 2.59
CA SER A 6 4.36 10.78 1.84
C SER A 6 5.43 9.73 1.56
N LEU A 7 6.41 10.11 0.75
CA LEU A 7 7.53 9.21 0.44
C LEU A 7 8.34 8.84 1.69
N ASP A 8 8.29 9.67 2.73
CA ASP A 8 9.00 9.42 3.98
C ASP A 8 8.21 8.61 4.98
N SER A 9 6.93 8.38 4.71
CA SER A 9 6.08 7.58 5.60
C SER A 9 6.49 6.12 5.57
N THR A 10 6.34 5.45 6.72
CA THR A 10 6.48 4.00 6.81
C THR A 10 5.07 3.40 6.91
N VAL A 11 4.79 2.40 6.11
CA VAL A 11 3.48 1.77 6.05
C VAL A 11 3.60 0.26 6.26
N VAL A 12 2.54 -0.33 6.81
CA VAL A 12 2.48 -1.77 7.04
C VAL A 12 1.02 -2.22 6.96
N ALA A 13 0.79 -3.41 6.41
CA ALA A 13 -0.55 -3.97 6.34
C ALA A 13 -1.10 -4.20 7.75
N THR A 14 -2.38 -3.89 7.95
CA THR A 14 -3.03 -4.21 9.21
C THR A 14 -3.09 -5.72 9.42
N THR A 15 -3.10 -6.16 10.68
CA THR A 15 -3.30 -7.57 10.99
C THR A 15 -4.79 -7.95 10.94
N GLU A 16 -5.69 -6.97 10.92
CA GLU A 16 -7.12 -7.18 10.93
C GLU A 16 -7.68 -7.23 9.52
N GLN A 17 -7.20 -8.19 8.72
CA GLN A 17 -7.65 -8.39 7.35
C GLN A 17 -7.44 -9.84 6.93
N ILE A 18 -8.17 -10.23 5.88
CA ILE A 18 -7.99 -11.52 5.22
C ILE A 18 -7.74 -11.22 3.75
N SER A 19 -6.68 -11.80 3.19
CA SER A 19 -6.34 -11.61 1.79
C SER A 19 -6.50 -12.92 1.03
N ALA A 20 -7.04 -12.83 -0.18
CA ALA A 20 -7.11 -13.96 -1.10
C ALA A 20 -6.31 -13.61 -2.34
N HIS A 21 -5.38 -14.49 -2.71
CA HIS A 21 -4.47 -14.26 -3.83
C HIS A 21 -4.92 -15.04 -5.05
N PHE A 22 -5.02 -14.33 -6.17
CA PHE A 22 -5.34 -14.90 -7.47
C PHE A 22 -4.18 -14.61 -8.42
N THR A 23 -4.19 -15.23 -9.59
CA THR A 23 -3.15 -14.94 -10.58
C THR A 23 -3.24 -13.47 -10.99
N GLY A 24 -2.23 -12.70 -10.62
CA GLY A 24 -2.14 -11.28 -10.97
C GLY A 24 -3.06 -10.34 -10.20
N SER A 25 -3.67 -10.81 -9.10
CA SER A 25 -4.52 -9.93 -8.31
C SER A 25 -4.63 -10.39 -6.87
N VAL A 26 -5.11 -9.49 -6.01
CA VAL A 26 -5.38 -9.79 -4.59
C VAL A 26 -6.71 -9.13 -4.23
N VAL A 27 -7.52 -9.83 -3.46
CA VAL A 27 -8.72 -9.25 -2.85
C VAL A 27 -8.51 -9.27 -1.34
N ILE A 28 -8.71 -8.12 -0.72
CA ILE A 28 -8.53 -7.95 0.72
C ILE A 28 -9.88 -7.70 1.36
N LEU A 29 -10.20 -8.44 2.43
CA LEU A 29 -11.35 -8.15 3.27
C LEU A 29 -10.84 -7.48 4.55
N GLY A 30 -11.21 -6.23 4.75
CA GLY A 30 -10.86 -5.51 5.96
C GLY A 30 -11.83 -5.83 7.08
N LEU A 31 -11.32 -6.35 8.19
CA LEU A 31 -12.16 -6.77 9.31
C LEU A 31 -12.58 -5.59 10.18
N ARG A 32 -11.83 -4.48 10.14
CA ARG A 32 -12.18 -3.30 10.93
C ARG A 32 -13.46 -2.62 10.44
N VAL A 33 -13.63 -2.55 9.11
CA VAL A 33 -14.78 -1.87 8.50
C VAL A 33 -15.64 -2.80 7.66
N GLY A 34 -15.22 -4.05 7.46
CA GLY A 34 -15.99 -5.05 6.72
C GLY A 34 -16.12 -4.79 5.24
N SER A 35 -15.14 -4.12 4.63
CA SER A 35 -15.17 -3.80 3.21
C SER A 35 -14.14 -4.60 2.43
N TYR A 36 -14.40 -4.78 1.14
CA TYR A 36 -13.49 -5.46 0.22
C TYR A 36 -12.67 -4.43 -0.54
N TYR A 37 -11.45 -4.82 -0.89
CA TYR A 37 -10.59 -4.02 -1.75
C TYR A 37 -9.88 -4.95 -2.74
N SER A 38 -9.98 -4.64 -4.03
CA SER A 38 -9.32 -5.45 -5.08
C SER A 38 -8.09 -4.73 -5.60
N LEU A 39 -7.01 -5.47 -5.76
CA LEU A 39 -5.74 -4.95 -6.27
C LEU A 39 -5.40 -5.66 -7.56
N ASP A 40 -4.92 -4.88 -8.55
CA ASP A 40 -4.38 -5.42 -9.79
C ASP A 40 -2.96 -5.93 -9.57
N GLU A 41 -2.25 -6.26 -10.66
CA GLU A 41 -0.91 -6.84 -10.58
C GLU A 41 0.06 -5.94 -9.80
N VAL A 42 0.10 -4.65 -10.11
CA VAL A 42 1.01 -3.72 -9.43
C VAL A 42 0.58 -3.53 -7.98
N GLY A 43 -0.71 -3.38 -7.73
CA GLY A 43 -1.24 -3.26 -6.38
C GLY A 43 -0.96 -4.51 -5.55
N ALA A 44 -1.08 -5.69 -6.14
CA ALA A 44 -0.76 -6.95 -5.47
C ALA A 44 0.73 -7.01 -5.12
N PHE A 45 1.60 -6.51 -6.00
CA PHE A 45 3.03 -6.41 -5.72
C PHE A 45 3.29 -5.51 -4.52
N VAL A 46 2.67 -4.32 -4.49
CA VAL A 46 2.76 -3.40 -3.36
C VAL A 46 2.27 -4.07 -2.09
N TRP A 47 1.14 -4.76 -2.15
CA TRP A 47 0.56 -5.45 -0.99
C TRP A 47 1.53 -6.47 -0.41
N SER A 48 2.24 -7.20 -1.27
CA SER A 48 3.23 -8.18 -0.81
C SER A 48 4.40 -7.52 -0.08
N LEU A 49 4.76 -6.31 -0.47
CA LEU A 49 5.87 -5.57 0.15
C LEU A 49 5.49 -5.01 1.52
N VAL A 50 4.25 -4.57 1.71
CA VAL A 50 3.84 -3.91 2.95
C VAL A 50 3.44 -4.89 4.05
N GLN A 51 3.63 -6.17 3.86
CA GLN A 51 3.40 -7.16 4.93
C GLN A 51 4.33 -6.94 6.10
N GLU A 52 5.47 -6.28 5.86
CA GLU A 52 6.37 -5.80 6.90
C GLU A 52 6.48 -4.28 6.76
N PRO A 53 6.80 -3.55 7.85
CA PRO A 53 6.95 -2.10 7.76
C PRO A 53 7.98 -1.72 6.71
N LEU A 54 7.61 -0.80 5.82
CA LEU A 54 8.47 -0.39 4.72
C LEU A 54 8.20 1.07 4.40
N GLN A 55 9.27 1.81 4.12
CA GLN A 55 9.15 3.21 3.75
C GLN A 55 8.61 3.33 2.32
N VAL A 56 7.75 4.32 2.09
CA VAL A 56 7.08 4.48 0.80
C VAL A 56 8.08 4.66 -0.34
N SER A 57 9.18 5.40 -0.10
CA SER A 57 10.23 5.56 -1.11
C SER A 57 10.85 4.24 -1.54
N ASP A 58 10.99 3.29 -0.61
CA ASP A 58 11.52 1.97 -0.93
C ASP A 58 10.52 1.15 -1.75
N ILE A 59 9.23 1.31 -1.48
CA ILE A 59 8.18 0.68 -2.29
C ILE A 59 8.24 1.22 -3.72
N ARG A 60 8.34 2.55 -3.86
CA ARG A 60 8.49 3.18 -5.18
C ARG A 60 9.67 2.60 -5.94
N ASP A 61 10.82 2.51 -5.29
CA ASP A 61 12.03 2.01 -5.93
C ASP A 61 11.87 0.56 -6.38
N ALA A 62 11.18 -0.25 -5.58
CA ALA A 62 10.91 -1.64 -5.95
C ALA A 62 10.00 -1.74 -7.18
N ILE A 63 8.99 -0.86 -7.27
CA ILE A 63 8.12 -0.83 -8.46
C ILE A 63 8.92 -0.44 -9.69
N LEU A 64 9.79 0.56 -9.57
CA LEU A 64 10.60 1.04 -10.70
C LEU A 64 11.59 -0.01 -11.18
N GLU A 65 12.03 -0.91 -10.30
CA GLU A 65 12.89 -2.01 -10.71
C GLU A 65 12.12 -3.12 -11.42
N GLU A 66 10.88 -3.35 -11.03
CA GLU A 66 10.10 -4.49 -11.51
C GLU A 66 9.28 -4.17 -12.76
N TYR A 67 8.87 -2.92 -12.93
CA TYR A 67 7.96 -2.50 -13.99
C TYR A 67 8.52 -1.30 -14.74
N GLU A 68 8.22 -1.22 -16.03
CA GLU A 68 8.58 -0.06 -16.84
C GLU A 68 7.48 1.00 -16.72
N VAL A 69 7.66 1.93 -15.79
CA VAL A 69 6.70 3.02 -15.56
C VAL A 69 7.45 4.33 -15.41
N GLU A 70 6.78 5.43 -15.74
CA GLU A 70 7.34 6.75 -15.55
C GLU A 70 7.47 7.06 -14.07
N HIS A 71 8.60 7.66 -13.67
CA HIS A 71 8.93 7.91 -12.26
C HIS A 71 7.86 8.74 -11.56
N ALA A 72 7.49 9.90 -12.14
CA ALA A 72 6.53 10.79 -11.51
C ALA A 72 5.15 10.15 -11.40
N ARG A 73 4.75 9.39 -12.42
CA ARG A 73 3.47 8.72 -12.42
C ARG A 73 3.45 7.59 -11.39
N CYS A 74 4.57 6.86 -11.26
CA CYS A 74 4.71 5.83 -10.26
C CYS A 74 4.49 6.40 -8.85
N GLU A 75 5.12 7.52 -8.54
CA GLU A 75 4.96 8.17 -7.24
C GLU A 75 3.51 8.59 -6.98
N SER A 76 2.91 9.24 -7.97
CA SER A 76 1.53 9.72 -7.85
C SER A 76 0.55 8.58 -7.64
N ASP A 77 0.65 7.54 -8.44
CA ASP A 77 -0.25 6.40 -8.36
C ASP A 77 -0.04 5.62 -7.06
N LEU A 78 1.22 5.47 -6.63
CA LEU A 78 1.52 4.78 -5.38
C LEU A 78 0.95 5.52 -4.18
N LEU A 79 1.14 6.84 -4.11
CA LEU A 79 0.60 7.63 -3.01
C LEU A 79 -0.92 7.56 -2.96
N ALA A 80 -1.57 7.64 -4.13
CA ALA A 80 -3.03 7.51 -4.20
C ALA A 80 -3.51 6.15 -3.70
N LEU A 81 -2.83 5.07 -4.11
CA LEU A 81 -3.17 3.73 -3.67
C LEU A 81 -3.02 3.58 -2.15
N LEU A 82 -1.90 4.05 -1.60
CA LEU A 82 -1.65 3.93 -0.17
C LEU A 82 -2.62 4.76 0.66
N GLU A 83 -3.00 5.94 0.17
CA GLU A 83 -4.01 6.75 0.85
C GLU A 83 -5.37 6.06 0.85
N ASP A 84 -5.72 5.41 -0.25
CA ASP A 84 -6.95 4.63 -0.36
C ASP A 84 -6.95 3.44 0.62
N LEU A 85 -5.84 2.71 0.65
CA LEU A 85 -5.70 1.58 1.57
C LEU A 85 -5.78 2.03 3.03
N ALA A 86 -5.15 3.17 3.35
CA ALA A 86 -5.19 3.72 4.70
C ALA A 86 -6.60 4.19 5.07
N ALA A 87 -7.31 4.83 4.13
CA ALA A 87 -8.68 5.28 4.36
C ALA A 87 -9.62 4.10 4.62
N ASN A 88 -9.35 2.95 4.02
CA ASN A 88 -10.10 1.72 4.25
C ASN A 88 -9.58 0.89 5.42
N GLN A 89 -8.63 1.42 6.18
CA GLN A 89 -8.02 0.78 7.36
C GLN A 89 -7.37 -0.57 7.05
N LEU A 90 -6.78 -0.68 5.86
CA LEU A 90 -6.09 -1.90 5.42
C LEU A 90 -4.59 -1.83 5.65
N ILE A 91 -4.06 -0.61 5.76
CA ILE A 91 -2.67 -0.39 6.17
C ILE A 91 -2.64 0.60 7.31
N ASP A 92 -1.58 0.53 8.12
CA ASP A 92 -1.29 1.50 9.16
C ASP A 92 -0.10 2.35 8.71
N ILE A 93 -0.16 3.65 9.00
CA ILE A 93 0.92 4.57 8.70
C ILE A 93 1.65 4.87 10.01
N GLU A 94 2.93 4.54 10.04
CA GLU A 94 3.74 4.81 11.23
C GLU A 94 4.26 6.23 11.19
N SER A 95 4.14 6.92 12.32
CA SER A 95 4.63 8.28 12.44
C SER A 95 6.16 8.31 12.44
N ASP A 96 6.73 9.43 11.95
CA ASP A 96 8.16 9.65 12.05
C ASP A 96 8.54 9.70 13.53
N PRO A 97 9.51 8.87 13.97
CA PRO A 97 9.88 8.84 15.39
C PRO A 97 10.52 10.14 15.90
N ARG A 98 10.82 11.07 15.00
CA ARG A 98 11.39 12.36 15.40
C ARG A 98 10.35 13.40 15.79
N ILE A 99 9.08 13.05 15.68
CA ILE A 99 8.00 13.97 16.04
C ILE A 99 7.58 13.78 17.49
#